data_d2e51a54e73d8e267b8d2d8d6b526745
#
_entry.id   d2e51a54e73d8e267b8d2d8d6b526745
#
_cell.length_a   1.000
_cell.length_b   1.000
_cell.length_c   1.000
_cell.angle_alpha   90.00
_cell.angle_beta   90.00
_cell.angle_gamma   90.00
#
_symmetry.space_group_name_H-M   'P 1'
#
loop_
_entity.id
_entity.type
_entity.pdbx_description
1 polymer ?
#
loop_
_entity_poly.entity_id
_entity_poly.type
_entity_poly.pdbx_seq_one_letter_code
_entity_poly.pdbx_strand_id
1 'polypeptide(L)'
;MSSGRAKLMDMLMRPNRSKLKGYQKQPPPKRWNIVRGDTVQVIQRKHPEFGKQGKVQVVIREKMRVIVENVNLAPRRIPADPMRGSKAETVMMERSIHYSNLNLVDPVTGFPTKITHTYLEDGTKVRISKRSGAIIPKPQVWKQPQISNLIASEDSDTTNAAEVWAVTYKGRTSKWEEMRQELLRTLEESKEQNVRGGDNSQ
;
A
#
# COMPACT_ATOMS: atom_id res chain seq x y z
N MET A 1 -17.74 5.56 -56.58
CA MET A 1 -17.81 6.36 -55.31
C MET A 1 -18.09 5.49 -54.11
N SER A 2 -17.14 4.61 -53.73
CA SER A 2 -17.32 3.63 -52.65
C SER A 2 -16.19 3.62 -51.59
N SER A 3 -15.21 4.52 -51.70
CA SER A 3 -13.99 4.48 -50.91
C SER A 3 -14.10 5.12 -49.50
N GLY A 4 -15.05 6.01 -49.29
CA GLY A 4 -15.14 6.75 -48.02
C GLY A 4 -15.79 5.99 -46.86
N ARG A 5 -16.81 5.17 -47.16
CA ARG A 5 -17.52 4.36 -46.15
C ARG A 5 -16.68 3.24 -45.58
N ALA A 6 -15.88 2.59 -46.38
CA ALA A 6 -14.98 1.51 -45.94
C ALA A 6 -13.90 2.04 -44.97
N LYS A 7 -13.30 3.20 -45.24
CA LYS A 7 -12.33 3.85 -44.33
C LYS A 7 -12.95 4.28 -43.00
N LEU A 8 -14.19 4.75 -43.02
CA LEU A 8 -14.90 5.17 -41.81
C LEU A 8 -15.24 3.96 -40.93
N MET A 9 -15.69 2.85 -41.53
CA MET A 9 -15.95 1.57 -40.84
C MET A 9 -14.68 0.98 -40.25
N ASP A 10 -13.57 1.02 -40.98
CA ASP A 10 -12.27 0.52 -40.47
C ASP A 10 -11.74 1.39 -39.32
N MET A 11 -12.02 2.70 -39.32
CA MET A 11 -11.67 3.60 -38.25
C MET A 11 -12.52 3.40 -36.98
N LEU A 12 -13.81 3.06 -37.14
CA LEU A 12 -14.75 2.76 -36.05
C LEU A 12 -14.55 1.35 -35.47
N MET A 13 -14.12 0.39 -36.32
CA MET A 13 -13.87 -1.00 -35.92
C MET A 13 -12.45 -1.25 -35.44
N ARG A 14 -11.55 -0.27 -35.52
CA ARG A 14 -10.25 -0.40 -34.86
C ARG A 14 -10.49 -0.53 -33.35
N PRO A 15 -10.23 -1.74 -32.77
CA PRO A 15 -10.28 -1.85 -31.33
C PRO A 15 -9.39 -0.74 -30.79
N ASN A 16 -9.94 0.07 -29.91
CA ASN A 16 -9.20 1.09 -29.21
C ASN A 16 -8.04 0.38 -28.48
N ARG A 17 -6.95 0.18 -29.23
CA ARG A 17 -5.69 -0.32 -28.67
C ARG A 17 -5.28 0.78 -27.73
N SER A 18 -5.81 0.72 -26.50
CA SER A 18 -5.23 1.44 -25.39
C SER A 18 -3.75 1.11 -25.46
N LYS A 19 -2.96 2.06 -25.98
CA LYS A 19 -1.51 1.93 -26.06
C LYS A 19 -1.07 1.78 -24.61
N LEU A 20 -0.99 0.52 -24.16
CA LEU A 20 -0.47 0.21 -22.84
C LEU A 20 0.84 0.97 -22.74
N LYS A 21 0.91 1.91 -21.80
CA LYS A 21 2.11 2.69 -21.60
C LYS A 21 3.28 1.72 -21.45
N GLY A 22 4.44 2.06 -22.01
CA GLY A 22 5.58 1.12 -22.10
C GLY A 22 5.96 0.42 -20.80
N TYR A 23 5.73 1.05 -19.62
CA TYR A 23 5.96 0.46 -18.31
C TYR A 23 5.01 -0.71 -17.97
N GLN A 24 3.80 -0.75 -18.57
CA GLN A 24 2.82 -1.82 -18.36
C GLN A 24 3.18 -3.10 -19.13
N LYS A 25 4.05 -2.98 -20.14
CA LYS A 25 4.49 -4.10 -20.99
C LYS A 25 5.71 -4.84 -20.43
N GLN A 26 6.43 -4.21 -19.51
CA GLN A 26 7.65 -4.81 -18.94
C GLN A 26 7.29 -5.56 -17.66
N PRO A 27 7.75 -6.79 -17.50
CA PRO A 27 7.58 -7.49 -16.24
C PRO A 27 8.31 -6.74 -15.13
N PRO A 28 7.76 -6.70 -13.92
CA PRO A 28 8.43 -6.07 -12.79
C PRO A 28 9.77 -6.74 -12.53
N PRO A 29 10.78 -6.01 -12.07
CA PRO A 29 12.08 -6.58 -11.76
C PRO A 29 11.93 -7.68 -10.71
N LYS A 30 12.58 -8.83 -10.93
CA LYS A 30 12.55 -9.96 -9.98
C LYS A 30 13.01 -9.55 -8.57
N ARG A 31 13.86 -8.54 -8.48
CA ARG A 31 14.41 -8.02 -7.21
C ARG A 31 14.35 -6.49 -7.22
N TRP A 32 13.79 -5.94 -6.15
CA TRP A 32 13.78 -4.50 -5.91
C TRP A 32 14.97 -4.12 -5.05
N ASN A 33 15.83 -3.27 -5.61
CA ASN A 33 17.04 -2.82 -4.93
C ASN A 33 16.81 -1.53 -4.15
N ILE A 34 15.83 -0.73 -4.56
CA ILE A 34 15.47 0.54 -3.93
C ILE A 34 14.31 0.30 -2.97
N VAL A 35 14.46 0.79 -1.74
CA VAL A 35 13.42 0.75 -0.71
C VAL A 35 13.15 2.16 -0.17
N ARG A 36 12.06 2.32 0.57
CA ARG A 36 11.73 3.60 1.22
C ARG A 36 12.84 4.02 2.17
N GLY A 37 13.22 5.30 2.13
CA GLY A 37 14.29 5.87 2.96
C GLY A 37 15.69 5.79 2.35
N ASP A 38 15.86 5.08 1.22
CA ASP A 38 17.16 5.05 0.52
C ASP A 38 17.48 6.41 -0.12
N THR A 39 18.76 6.75 -0.18
CA THR A 39 19.23 7.87 -0.98
C THR A 39 19.47 7.41 -2.41
N VAL A 40 18.84 8.09 -3.37
CA VAL A 40 18.92 7.78 -4.80
C VAL A 40 19.33 9.00 -5.62
N GLN A 41 19.89 8.76 -6.78
CA GLN A 41 20.25 9.79 -7.75
C GLN A 41 19.57 9.55 -9.09
N VAL A 42 19.12 10.62 -9.75
CA VAL A 42 18.54 10.58 -11.10
C VAL A 42 19.66 10.38 -12.11
N ILE A 43 19.59 9.29 -12.86
CA ILE A 43 20.59 8.91 -13.88
C ILE A 43 20.13 9.15 -15.32
N GLN A 44 18.87 9.51 -15.52
CA GLN A 44 18.34 9.79 -16.85
C GLN A 44 18.84 11.13 -17.37
N ARG A 45 19.73 11.14 -18.37
CA ARG A 45 20.33 12.35 -18.94
C ARG A 45 19.32 13.35 -19.54
N LYS A 46 18.18 12.85 -20.04
CA LYS A 46 17.10 13.69 -20.60
C LYS A 46 16.21 14.34 -19.54
N HIS A 47 16.37 13.99 -18.28
CA HIS A 47 15.59 14.56 -17.19
C HIS A 47 16.13 15.93 -16.80
N PRO A 48 15.30 16.97 -16.61
CA PRO A 48 15.77 18.32 -16.24
C PRO A 48 16.59 18.33 -14.93
N GLU A 49 16.29 17.41 -14.04
CA GLU A 49 16.98 17.28 -12.75
C GLU A 49 17.97 16.09 -12.75
N PHE A 50 18.65 15.88 -13.89
CA PHE A 50 19.72 14.89 -13.98
C PHE A 50 20.82 15.15 -12.92
N GLY A 51 21.25 14.10 -12.24
CA GLY A 51 22.29 14.18 -11.21
C GLY A 51 21.79 14.58 -9.82
N LYS A 52 20.56 15.05 -9.68
CA LYS A 52 19.98 15.41 -8.38
C LYS A 52 19.77 14.16 -7.53
N GLN A 53 20.08 14.29 -6.24
CA GLN A 53 19.91 13.24 -5.24
C GLN A 53 18.75 13.58 -4.31
N GLY A 54 18.12 12.54 -3.77
CA GLY A 54 17.03 12.69 -2.80
C GLY A 54 16.71 11.37 -2.09
N LYS A 55 15.97 11.47 -1.01
CA LYS A 55 15.48 10.29 -0.26
C LYS A 55 14.20 9.74 -0.89
N VAL A 56 14.09 8.43 -0.91
CA VAL A 56 12.89 7.74 -1.41
C VAL A 56 11.78 7.86 -0.38
N GLN A 57 10.67 8.49 -0.75
CA GLN A 57 9.46 8.59 0.08
C GLN A 57 8.56 7.38 -0.11
N VAL A 58 8.25 7.02 -1.37
CA VAL A 58 7.32 5.94 -1.70
C VAL A 58 7.83 5.12 -2.89
N VAL A 59 7.68 3.80 -2.81
CA VAL A 59 7.98 2.87 -3.91
C VAL A 59 6.67 2.23 -4.39
N ILE A 60 6.24 2.58 -5.60
CA ILE A 60 5.03 2.04 -6.26
C ILE A 60 5.45 0.88 -7.16
N ARG A 61 5.43 -0.33 -6.60
CA ARG A 61 5.92 -1.53 -7.29
C ARG A 61 5.11 -1.90 -8.52
N GLU A 62 3.80 -1.80 -8.46
CA GLU A 62 2.89 -2.10 -9.58
C GLU A 62 3.18 -1.27 -10.84
N LYS A 63 3.52 -0.01 -10.65
CA LYS A 63 3.81 0.93 -11.74
C LYS A 63 5.30 1.06 -12.04
N MET A 64 6.17 0.34 -11.33
CA MET A 64 7.62 0.48 -11.38
C MET A 64 8.10 1.93 -11.23
N ARG A 65 7.49 2.66 -10.29
CA ARG A 65 7.79 4.08 -10.07
C ARG A 65 8.14 4.35 -8.63
N VAL A 66 8.95 5.39 -8.44
CA VAL A 66 9.44 5.82 -7.14
C VAL A 66 9.20 7.31 -7.00
N ILE A 67 8.74 7.75 -5.84
CA ILE A 67 8.65 9.16 -5.46
C ILE A 67 9.85 9.47 -4.60
N VAL A 68 10.59 10.51 -5.00
CA VAL A 68 11.82 10.96 -4.35
C VAL A 68 11.60 12.37 -3.84
N GLU A 69 12.04 12.62 -2.64
CA GLU A 69 11.93 13.90 -1.95
C GLU A 69 12.66 15.01 -2.72
N ASN A 70 11.99 16.14 -2.90
CA ASN A 70 12.50 17.33 -3.60
C ASN A 70 12.97 17.08 -5.04
N VAL A 71 12.54 16.01 -5.69
CA VAL A 71 12.91 15.66 -7.06
C VAL A 71 11.66 15.53 -7.93
N ASN A 72 11.73 16.06 -9.17
CA ASN A 72 10.66 16.02 -10.15
C ASN A 72 9.38 16.73 -9.66
N LEU A 73 9.54 17.90 -9.07
CA LEU A 73 8.46 18.75 -8.61
C LEU A 73 7.58 19.22 -9.78
N ALA A 74 6.28 19.15 -9.60
CA ALA A 74 5.32 19.70 -10.57
C ALA A 74 4.12 20.33 -9.85
N PRO A 75 3.55 21.40 -10.42
CA PRO A 75 2.37 22.02 -9.86
C PRO A 75 1.17 21.07 -9.95
N ARG A 76 0.46 20.93 -8.85
CA ARG A 76 -0.80 20.20 -8.75
C ARG A 76 -1.87 21.12 -8.18
N ARG A 77 -2.94 21.31 -8.94
CA ARG A 77 -4.09 22.06 -8.48
C ARG A 77 -4.92 21.21 -7.52
N ILE A 78 -5.12 21.72 -6.31
CA ILE A 78 -6.03 21.15 -5.32
C ILE A 78 -7.34 21.92 -5.46
N PRO A 79 -8.47 21.25 -5.74
CA PRO A 79 -9.77 21.93 -5.84
C PRO A 79 -10.18 22.49 -4.47
N ALA A 80 -11.00 23.54 -4.50
CA ALA A 80 -11.63 24.05 -3.29
C ALA A 80 -12.55 22.98 -2.68
N ASP A 81 -12.48 22.82 -1.37
CA ASP A 81 -13.40 21.97 -0.62
C ASP A 81 -14.36 22.88 0.16
N PRO A 82 -15.62 23.01 -0.29
CA PRO A 82 -16.60 23.88 0.36
C PRO A 82 -16.96 23.40 1.77
N MET A 83 -16.85 22.11 2.05
CA MET A 83 -17.10 21.57 3.39
C MET A 83 -16.05 21.99 4.42
N ARG A 84 -14.80 22.17 4.00
CA ARG A 84 -13.67 22.57 4.84
C ARG A 84 -13.35 24.06 4.73
N GLY A 85 -14.09 24.81 3.90
CA GLY A 85 -13.85 26.23 3.65
C GLY A 85 -12.51 26.53 2.98
N SER A 86 -11.83 25.52 2.40
CA SER A 86 -10.55 25.70 1.75
C SER A 86 -10.73 26.24 0.34
N LYS A 87 -9.87 27.21 -0.05
CA LYS A 87 -9.84 27.77 -1.42
C LYS A 87 -9.03 26.83 -2.33
N ALA A 88 -9.29 26.93 -3.63
CA ALA A 88 -8.47 26.22 -4.62
C ALA A 88 -7.03 26.75 -4.59
N GLU A 89 -6.07 25.85 -4.46
CA GLU A 89 -4.65 26.18 -4.37
C GLU A 89 -3.83 25.33 -5.34
N THR A 90 -2.70 25.88 -5.79
CA THR A 90 -1.72 25.14 -6.59
C THR A 90 -0.50 24.87 -5.76
N VAL A 91 -0.26 23.60 -5.45
CA VAL A 91 0.86 23.15 -4.62
C VAL A 91 1.88 22.41 -5.48
N MET A 92 3.17 22.65 -5.22
CA MET A 92 4.25 21.89 -5.85
C MET A 92 4.37 20.53 -5.15
N MET A 93 4.19 19.45 -5.92
CA MET A 93 4.27 18.08 -5.40
C MET A 93 5.26 17.25 -6.19
N GLU A 94 5.92 16.32 -5.51
CA GLU A 94 6.83 15.38 -6.13
C GLU A 94 6.08 14.42 -7.04
N ARG A 95 6.55 14.29 -8.27
CA ARG A 95 6.02 13.31 -9.23
C ARG A 95 6.89 12.07 -9.25
N SER A 96 6.25 10.92 -9.43
CA SER A 96 6.94 9.64 -9.50
C SER A 96 7.85 9.53 -10.73
N ILE A 97 9.05 8.99 -10.54
CA ILE A 97 10.06 8.70 -11.56
C ILE A 97 10.09 7.18 -11.79
N HIS A 98 10.39 6.74 -13.02
CA HIS A 98 10.50 5.33 -13.32
C HIS A 98 11.76 4.74 -12.63
N TYR A 99 11.62 3.54 -12.06
CA TYR A 99 12.66 2.84 -11.30
C TYR A 99 14.01 2.75 -12.04
N SER A 100 13.99 2.50 -13.36
CA SER A 100 15.19 2.39 -14.19
C SER A 100 16.00 3.69 -14.31
N ASN A 101 15.39 4.83 -13.99
CA ASN A 101 15.99 6.15 -14.08
C ASN A 101 16.67 6.61 -12.78
N LEU A 102 16.68 5.75 -11.78
CA LEU A 102 17.24 5.99 -10.46
C LEU A 102 18.30 4.95 -10.13
N ASN A 103 19.39 5.38 -9.52
CA ASN A 103 20.37 4.49 -8.90
C ASN A 103 20.56 4.88 -7.43
N LEU A 104 20.92 3.89 -6.62
CA LEU A 104 21.33 4.12 -5.24
C LEU A 104 22.67 4.89 -5.22
N VAL A 105 22.81 5.73 -4.23
CA VAL A 105 24.04 6.48 -3.98
C VAL A 105 24.97 5.65 -3.11
N ASP A 106 26.22 5.61 -3.47
CA ASP A 106 27.26 4.96 -2.71
C ASP A 106 27.61 5.81 -1.47
N PRO A 107 27.59 5.26 -0.26
CA PRO A 107 27.89 6.01 0.96
C PRO A 107 29.32 6.54 1.02
N VAL A 108 30.29 5.89 0.37
CA VAL A 108 31.70 6.29 0.39
C VAL A 108 32.00 7.34 -0.66
N THR A 109 31.58 7.10 -1.91
CA THR A 109 31.93 7.97 -3.03
C THR A 109 30.91 9.07 -3.31
N GLY A 110 29.68 8.96 -2.77
CA GLY A 110 28.59 9.91 -3.03
C GLY A 110 28.03 9.87 -4.45
N PHE A 111 28.46 8.92 -5.29
CA PHE A 111 28.02 8.78 -6.68
C PHE A 111 27.03 7.64 -6.89
N PRO A 112 26.24 7.68 -7.97
CA PRO A 112 25.31 6.61 -8.26
C PRO A 112 26.05 5.31 -8.59
N THR A 113 25.60 4.21 -8.03
CA THR A 113 26.23 2.90 -8.18
C THR A 113 25.22 1.81 -8.56
N LYS A 114 25.71 0.77 -9.20
CA LYS A 114 24.98 -0.51 -9.35
C LYS A 114 25.23 -1.37 -8.12
N ILE A 115 24.27 -2.22 -7.77
CA ILE A 115 24.31 -3.04 -6.56
C ILE A 115 24.55 -4.49 -6.89
N THR A 116 25.32 -5.15 -6.03
CA THR A 116 25.40 -6.61 -5.90
C THR A 116 24.84 -7.00 -4.53
N HIS A 117 24.34 -8.21 -4.41
CA HIS A 117 23.88 -8.77 -3.13
C HIS A 117 24.86 -9.85 -2.71
N THR A 118 25.27 -9.81 -1.45
CA THR A 118 26.12 -10.82 -0.82
C THR A 118 25.48 -11.22 0.49
N TYR A 119 25.86 -12.37 1.00
CA TYR A 119 25.48 -12.86 2.31
C TYR A 119 26.66 -12.68 3.26
N LEU A 120 26.40 -12.13 4.43
CA LEU A 120 27.37 -12.10 5.54
C LEU A 120 27.49 -13.50 6.15
N GLU A 121 28.48 -13.69 7.01
CA GLU A 121 28.68 -14.94 7.77
C GLU A 121 27.44 -15.34 8.58
N ASP A 122 26.72 -14.36 9.10
CA ASP A 122 25.43 -14.53 9.80
C ASP A 122 24.26 -14.95 8.88
N GLY A 123 24.49 -15.17 7.59
CA GLY A 123 23.44 -15.49 6.62
C GLY A 123 22.57 -14.29 6.22
N THR A 124 22.84 -13.09 6.75
CA THR A 124 22.08 -11.88 6.40
C THR A 124 22.44 -11.36 5.02
N LYS A 125 21.41 -11.11 4.20
CA LYS A 125 21.58 -10.58 2.85
C LYS A 125 21.79 -9.07 2.86
N VAL A 126 22.94 -8.62 2.37
CA VAL A 126 23.32 -7.20 2.27
C VAL A 126 23.44 -6.72 0.83
N ARG A 127 23.32 -5.40 0.66
CA ARG A 127 23.52 -4.71 -0.62
C ARG A 127 24.92 -4.14 -0.61
N ILE A 128 25.69 -4.39 -1.67
CA ILE A 128 27.05 -3.88 -1.83
C ILE A 128 27.12 -3.01 -3.08
N SER A 129 27.76 -1.85 -2.94
CA SER A 129 28.12 -0.99 -4.06
C SER A 129 29.13 -1.69 -4.96
N LYS A 130 28.89 -1.72 -6.28
CA LYS A 130 29.88 -2.22 -7.24
C LYS A 130 31.06 -1.27 -7.44
N ARG A 131 30.93 -0.01 -7.00
CA ARG A 131 31.94 1.02 -7.20
C ARG A 131 33.00 1.02 -6.12
N SER A 132 32.60 1.03 -4.87
CA SER A 132 33.50 1.09 -3.71
C SER A 132 33.60 -0.22 -2.94
N GLY A 133 32.75 -1.20 -3.21
CA GLY A 133 32.64 -2.39 -2.37
C GLY A 133 31.92 -2.14 -1.03
N ALA A 134 31.48 -0.93 -0.75
CA ALA A 134 30.86 -0.58 0.51
C ALA A 134 29.47 -1.19 0.66
N ILE A 135 29.13 -1.56 1.90
CA ILE A 135 27.80 -2.06 2.24
C ILE A 135 26.82 -0.88 2.28
N ILE A 136 25.69 -1.01 1.57
CA ILE A 136 24.58 -0.06 1.60
C ILE A 136 23.52 -0.61 2.55
N PRO A 137 23.41 -0.08 3.77
CA PRO A 137 22.45 -0.58 4.75
C PRO A 137 21.01 -0.33 4.27
N LYS A 138 20.10 -1.20 4.67
CA LYS A 138 18.67 -0.92 4.47
C LYS A 138 18.21 0.06 5.55
N PRO A 139 17.50 1.15 5.17
CA PRO A 139 17.00 2.11 6.14
C PRO A 139 16.08 1.43 7.16
N GLN A 140 16.17 1.84 8.41
CA GLN A 140 15.37 1.27 9.50
C GLN A 140 13.87 1.52 9.31
N VAL A 141 13.50 2.64 8.69
CA VAL A 141 12.11 3.01 8.33
C VAL A 141 11.40 1.93 7.50
N TRP A 142 12.16 1.09 6.80
CA TRP A 142 11.63 -0.05 6.06
C TRP A 142 11.04 -1.13 6.97
N LYS A 143 11.55 -1.29 8.19
CA LYS A 143 11.15 -2.35 9.12
C LYS A 143 10.04 -1.92 10.09
N GLN A 144 9.75 -0.62 10.17
CA GLN A 144 8.69 -0.15 11.05
C GLN A 144 7.33 -0.56 10.48
N PRO A 145 6.57 -1.40 11.16
CA PRO A 145 5.18 -1.63 10.82
C PRO A 145 4.43 -0.30 10.93
N GLN A 146 3.65 0.05 9.92
CA GLN A 146 3.03 1.37 9.79
C GLN A 146 1.99 1.71 10.87
N ILE A 147 1.64 0.80 11.76
CA ILE A 147 0.46 0.96 12.63
C ILE A 147 0.69 0.49 14.08
N SER A 148 1.69 -0.33 14.37
CA SER A 148 1.77 -0.97 15.69
C SER A 148 2.30 -0.09 16.84
N ASN A 149 2.79 1.11 16.55
CA ASN A 149 3.40 1.97 17.57
C ASN A 149 2.43 2.98 18.19
N LEU A 150 1.15 2.94 17.84
CA LEU A 150 0.13 3.73 18.51
C LEU A 150 -0.49 3.02 19.72
N ILE A 151 -0.05 1.80 20.01
CA ILE A 151 -0.64 0.97 21.08
C ILE A 151 0.43 0.55 22.07
N ALA A 152 1.32 1.35 22.46
CA ALA A 152 2.16 1.00 23.62
C ALA A 152 2.87 2.22 24.18
N SER A 153 2.16 3.12 24.73
CA SER A 153 2.62 3.78 25.93
C SER A 153 1.84 3.15 27.08
N GLU A 154 2.51 2.34 27.86
CA GLU A 154 1.94 1.67 29.04
C GLU A 154 1.41 2.68 30.08
N ASP A 155 1.58 3.97 29.84
CA ASP A 155 1.22 5.08 30.76
C ASP A 155 0.04 5.92 30.32
N SER A 156 -0.67 5.61 29.25
CA SER A 156 -1.85 6.36 28.83
C SER A 156 -3.08 5.47 28.85
N ASP A 157 -4.02 5.76 29.74
CA ASP A 157 -5.48 5.46 29.74
C ASP A 157 -5.97 4.25 28.93
N THR A 158 -5.17 3.23 28.76
CA THR A 158 -5.57 2.01 28.10
C THR A 158 -6.19 1.10 29.13
N THR A 159 -7.49 1.11 29.19
CA THR A 159 -8.28 0.04 29.82
C THR A 159 -7.73 -1.29 29.35
N ASN A 160 -7.48 -2.18 30.27
CA ASN A 160 -6.95 -3.52 30.01
C ASN A 160 -7.78 -4.17 28.87
N ALA A 161 -7.13 -4.82 27.91
CA ALA A 161 -7.80 -5.46 26.77
C ALA A 161 -8.96 -6.38 27.20
N ALA A 162 -8.85 -7.04 28.33
CA ALA A 162 -9.90 -7.87 28.91
C ALA A 162 -11.13 -7.03 29.34
N GLU A 163 -10.94 -5.83 29.86
CA GLU A 163 -12.04 -4.93 30.26
C GLU A 163 -12.72 -4.31 29.03
N VAL A 164 -11.96 -3.96 28.00
CA VAL A 164 -12.50 -3.48 26.71
C VAL A 164 -13.35 -4.55 26.07
N TRP A 165 -12.91 -5.80 26.07
CA TRP A 165 -13.70 -6.94 25.55
C TRP A 165 -14.95 -7.21 26.38
N ALA A 166 -14.86 -7.11 27.69
CA ALA A 166 -16.00 -7.35 28.60
C ALA A 166 -17.08 -6.24 28.50
N VAL A 167 -16.66 -4.99 28.33
CA VAL A 167 -17.58 -3.83 28.38
C VAL A 167 -18.05 -3.38 26.99
N THR A 168 -17.19 -3.40 25.98
CA THR A 168 -17.50 -2.79 24.68
C THR A 168 -17.99 -3.81 23.63
N TYR A 169 -17.54 -5.03 23.70
CA TYR A 169 -17.94 -6.07 22.79
C TYR A 169 -18.98 -7.01 23.43
N LYS A 170 -20.18 -6.53 23.60
CA LYS A 170 -21.35 -7.42 23.67
C LYS A 170 -21.56 -7.96 22.26
N GLY A 171 -20.87 -9.06 21.96
CA GLY A 171 -20.85 -9.65 20.62
C GLY A 171 -22.26 -9.84 20.09
N ARG A 172 -22.41 -9.80 18.79
CA ARG A 172 -23.62 -10.18 18.05
C ARG A 172 -24.16 -11.56 18.46
N THR A 173 -23.29 -12.36 19.06
CA THR A 173 -23.59 -13.69 19.61
C THR A 173 -24.52 -13.63 20.85
N SER A 174 -24.42 -12.61 21.71
CA SER A 174 -25.22 -12.57 22.93
C SER A 174 -26.73 -12.44 22.63
N LYS A 175 -27.10 -11.60 21.65
CA LYS A 175 -28.52 -11.44 21.29
C LYS A 175 -29.09 -12.67 20.57
N TRP A 176 -28.25 -13.37 19.79
CA TRP A 176 -28.63 -14.63 19.15
C TRP A 176 -28.65 -15.79 20.16
N GLU A 177 -27.76 -15.81 21.12
CA GLU A 177 -27.74 -16.82 22.19
C GLU A 177 -28.91 -16.63 23.14
N GLU A 178 -29.21 -15.40 23.54
CA GLU A 178 -30.39 -15.09 24.35
C GLU A 178 -31.69 -15.52 23.63
N MET A 179 -31.83 -15.13 22.35
CA MET A 179 -33.00 -15.51 21.54
C MET A 179 -33.08 -17.01 21.29
N ARG A 180 -31.95 -17.70 21.15
CA ARG A 180 -31.86 -19.14 21.02
C ARG A 180 -32.24 -19.84 22.33
N GLN A 181 -31.80 -19.36 23.47
CA GLN A 181 -32.13 -19.89 24.78
C GLN A 181 -33.64 -19.71 25.07
N GLU A 182 -34.18 -18.54 24.73
CA GLU A 182 -35.62 -18.27 24.85
C GLU A 182 -36.47 -19.19 23.98
N LEU A 183 -36.02 -19.43 22.75
CA LEU A 183 -36.68 -20.35 21.83
C LEU A 183 -36.60 -21.80 22.31
N LEU A 184 -35.49 -22.23 22.89
CA LEU A 184 -35.34 -23.56 23.50
C LEU A 184 -36.26 -23.74 24.72
N ARG A 185 -36.35 -22.70 25.55
CA ARG A 185 -37.23 -22.70 26.72
C ARG A 185 -38.70 -22.81 26.35
N THR A 186 -39.16 -22.06 25.33
CA THR A 186 -40.52 -22.14 24.81
C THR A 186 -40.85 -23.50 24.17
N LEU A 187 -39.85 -24.13 23.52
CA LEU A 187 -39.98 -25.48 22.99
C LEU A 187 -40.04 -26.56 24.06
N GLU A 188 -39.34 -26.41 25.16
CA GLU A 188 -39.40 -27.32 26.31
C GLU A 188 -40.74 -27.18 27.03
N GLU A 189 -41.20 -25.97 27.27
CA GLU A 189 -42.52 -25.71 27.87
C GLU A 189 -43.66 -26.25 27.03
N SER A 190 -43.59 -26.15 25.70
CA SER A 190 -44.57 -26.70 24.79
C SER A 190 -44.58 -28.25 24.75
N LYS A 191 -43.40 -28.87 24.93
CA LYS A 191 -43.31 -30.35 25.07
C LYS A 191 -43.88 -30.84 26.38
N GLU A 192 -43.65 -30.13 27.49
CA GLU A 192 -44.22 -30.50 28.78
C GLU A 192 -45.73 -30.32 28.82
N GLN A 193 -46.30 -29.33 28.14
CA GLN A 193 -47.73 -29.16 28.00
C GLN A 193 -48.37 -30.26 27.16
N ASN A 194 -47.71 -30.70 26.10
CA ASN A 194 -48.19 -31.83 25.29
C ASN A 194 -48.17 -33.20 26.03
N VAL A 195 -47.18 -33.37 26.91
CA VAL A 195 -47.11 -34.60 27.74
C VAL A 195 -48.20 -34.61 28.81
N ARG A 196 -48.51 -33.45 29.44
CA ARG A 196 -49.61 -33.33 30.43
C ARG A 196 -51.02 -33.38 29.83
N GLY A 197 -51.16 -33.04 28.54
CA GLY A 197 -52.45 -33.10 27.83
C GLY A 197 -52.81 -34.47 27.31
N GLY A 198 -51.82 -35.41 27.24
CA GLY A 198 -52.04 -36.79 26.77
C GLY A 198 -52.62 -37.78 27.77
N ASP A 199 -52.61 -37.47 29.08
CA ASP A 199 -53.09 -38.39 30.12
C ASP A 199 -54.53 -38.19 30.53
N ASN A 200 -55.35 -37.34 29.87
CA ASN A 200 -56.75 -37.09 30.22
C ASN A 200 -57.75 -37.61 29.21
N SER A 201 -57.39 -38.62 28.38
CA SER A 201 -58.30 -39.31 27.48
C SER A 201 -58.16 -40.82 27.63
N GLN A 202 -58.61 -41.30 28.78
CA GLN A 202 -59.13 -42.68 28.94
C GLN A 202 -60.42 -42.68 29.78
#